data_a21a88c9d212fbde6c7c93a5f1095cf0
#
_entry.id   a21a88c9d212fbde6c7c93a5f1095cf0
#
_cell.length_a   1.000
_cell.length_b   1.000
_cell.length_c   1.000
_cell.angle_alpha   90.00
_cell.angle_beta   90.00
_cell.angle_gamma   90.00
#
_symmetry.space_group_name_H-M   'P 1'
#
loop_
_entity.id
_entity.type
_entity.pdbx_description
1 polymer ?
#
loop_
_entity_poly.entity_id
_entity_poly.type
_entity_poly.pdbx_seq_one_letter_code
_entity_poly.pdbx_strand_id
1 'polypeptide(L)'
;MDKRSFLIGGAAVVVLAGAGALWMYRDSWKSKSPQSRIPDGPIDLMTPGPLGEQALGKPDAPVTIIEYASMTCPHCASFHATTYLELKKRYIDTGQVRFIFREFPLDSVAATAFMIARCASPDKYFAIIEALFQQQSTWAVGPPASPLPPLLAIAKQAGLTEETFNACLKDQKVLDGIKWVADRGAALGVQSTPSFFINGKLQAGGMSIELLDKVLAPLLKS
;
A
#
# COMPACT_ATOMS: atom_id res chain seq x y z
N MET A 1 14.48 54.53 37.92
CA MET A 1 13.70 53.35 38.39
C MET A 1 13.28 52.61 37.15
N ASP A 2 14.14 51.67 36.69
CA ASP A 2 14.08 51.05 35.41
C ASP A 2 13.16 49.85 35.39
N LYS A 3 12.24 49.82 34.41
CA LYS A 3 11.46 48.66 34.07
C LYS A 3 12.21 47.85 33.00
N ARG A 4 12.83 46.78 33.40
CA ARG A 4 13.41 45.81 32.44
C ARG A 4 12.32 44.82 32.00
N SER A 5 11.88 44.97 30.75
CA SER A 5 11.04 44.02 30.07
C SER A 5 11.88 42.82 29.61
N PHE A 6 11.61 41.63 30.13
CA PHE A 6 12.15 40.38 29.63
C PHE A 6 11.31 39.93 28.43
N LEU A 7 11.90 39.99 27.25
CA LEU A 7 11.36 39.35 26.05
C LEU A 7 11.68 37.85 26.12
N ILE A 8 10.67 37.05 26.40
CA ILE A 8 10.75 35.59 26.20
C ILE A 8 10.41 35.33 24.75
N GLY A 9 11.44 35.12 23.93
CA GLY A 9 11.31 34.62 22.59
C GLY A 9 10.97 33.12 22.62
N GLY A 10 9.70 32.79 22.56
CA GLY A 10 9.22 31.42 22.48
C GLY A 10 9.35 30.88 21.06
N ALA A 11 10.16 29.86 20.89
CA ALA A 11 10.22 29.08 19.66
C ALA A 11 8.92 28.25 19.48
N ALA A 12 8.00 28.75 18.69
CA ALA A 12 6.75 28.06 18.34
C ALA A 12 6.59 28.01 16.81
N VAL A 13 7.49 27.31 16.13
CA VAL A 13 7.39 27.11 14.67
C VAL A 13 7.89 25.72 14.28
N VAL A 14 7.24 24.64 14.67
CA VAL A 14 7.52 23.33 14.04
C VAL A 14 6.28 22.44 13.87
N VAL A 15 5.10 22.78 14.38
CA VAL A 15 3.95 21.84 14.38
C VAL A 15 3.00 22.01 13.17
N LEU A 16 3.14 23.03 12.32
CA LEU A 16 2.16 23.29 11.25
C LEU A 16 2.45 22.61 9.91
N ALA A 17 3.64 22.06 9.71
CA ALA A 17 3.98 21.44 8.40
C ALA A 17 3.32 20.07 8.17
N GLY A 18 3.11 19.28 9.22
CA GLY A 18 2.55 17.93 9.09
C GLY A 18 1.03 17.90 8.82
N ALA A 19 0.27 18.78 9.47
CA ALA A 19 -1.18 18.85 9.27
C ALA A 19 -1.54 19.42 7.90
N GLY A 20 -0.77 20.37 7.39
CA GLY A 20 -0.97 20.94 6.04
C GLY A 20 -0.72 19.94 4.92
N ALA A 21 0.28 19.05 5.05
CA ALA A 21 0.55 18.02 4.07
C ALA A 21 -0.60 17.02 3.97
N LEU A 22 -1.11 16.52 5.10
CA LEU A 22 -2.28 15.62 5.12
C LEU A 22 -3.54 16.27 4.55
N TRP A 23 -3.73 17.57 4.78
CA TRP A 23 -4.90 18.29 4.26
C TRP A 23 -4.82 18.45 2.74
N MET A 24 -3.65 18.80 2.20
CA MET A 24 -3.43 18.85 0.74
C MET A 24 -3.62 17.48 0.08
N TYR A 25 -3.18 16.39 0.72
CA TYR A 25 -3.40 15.02 0.24
C TYR A 25 -4.89 14.64 0.24
N ARG A 26 -5.64 15.04 1.27
CA ARG A 26 -7.08 14.76 1.34
C ARG A 26 -7.86 15.37 0.17
N ASP A 27 -7.50 16.57 -0.25
CA ASP A 27 -8.22 17.28 -1.33
C ASP A 27 -7.75 16.79 -2.72
N SER A 28 -6.47 16.47 -2.88
CA SER A 28 -5.96 15.87 -4.13
C SER A 28 -6.49 14.45 -4.36
N TRP A 29 -6.83 13.73 -3.29
CA TRP A 29 -7.47 12.41 -3.39
C TRP A 29 -8.89 12.49 -3.97
N LYS A 30 -9.64 13.55 -3.70
CA LYS A 30 -11.03 13.73 -4.14
C LYS A 30 -11.19 14.35 -5.54
N SER A 31 -10.13 14.87 -6.14
CA SER A 31 -10.26 15.90 -7.17
C SER A 31 -10.30 15.44 -8.63
N LYS A 32 -10.29 14.12 -8.95
CA LYS A 32 -10.47 13.64 -10.34
C LYS A 32 -11.21 12.32 -10.35
N SER A 33 -12.19 12.19 -11.25
CA SER A 33 -12.89 10.93 -11.47
C SER A 33 -11.91 9.82 -11.93
N PRO A 34 -12.09 8.56 -11.51
CA PRO A 34 -11.23 7.45 -11.88
C PRO A 34 -10.99 7.28 -13.37
N GLN A 35 -12.02 7.54 -14.17
CA GLN A 35 -12.02 7.34 -15.63
C GLN A 35 -11.03 8.22 -16.42
N SER A 36 -10.59 9.35 -15.88
CA SER A 36 -9.68 10.25 -16.61
C SER A 36 -8.20 9.80 -16.61
N ARG A 37 -7.85 8.74 -15.88
CA ARG A 37 -6.47 8.26 -15.69
C ARG A 37 -6.17 6.94 -16.40
N ILE A 38 -7.20 6.23 -16.83
CA ILE A 38 -7.05 4.96 -17.54
C ILE A 38 -6.95 5.29 -19.03
N PRO A 39 -5.90 4.81 -19.73
CA PRO A 39 -5.80 4.97 -21.17
C PRO A 39 -7.03 4.38 -21.87
N ASP A 40 -7.51 5.04 -22.94
CA ASP A 40 -8.55 4.50 -23.80
C ASP A 40 -8.09 3.16 -24.42
N GLY A 41 -8.88 2.11 -24.24
CA GLY A 41 -8.60 0.79 -24.79
C GLY A 41 -8.96 -0.37 -23.84
N PRO A 42 -8.81 -1.61 -24.30
CA PRO A 42 -9.07 -2.78 -23.45
C PRO A 42 -8.10 -2.80 -22.25
N ILE A 43 -8.66 -2.99 -21.06
CA ILE A 43 -7.88 -3.04 -19.83
C ILE A 43 -7.30 -4.46 -19.70
N ASP A 44 -5.99 -4.58 -19.92
CA ASP A 44 -5.27 -5.82 -19.68
C ASP A 44 -4.82 -5.95 -18.23
N LEU A 45 -5.30 -6.98 -17.53
CA LEU A 45 -4.98 -7.26 -16.13
C LEU A 45 -3.46 -7.35 -15.88
N MET A 46 -2.69 -7.86 -16.84
CA MET A 46 -1.25 -8.10 -16.65
C MET A 46 -0.37 -6.89 -16.94
N THR A 47 -0.91 -5.79 -17.46
CA THR A 47 -0.10 -4.58 -17.67
C THR A 47 0.36 -3.98 -16.33
N PRO A 48 1.67 -3.79 -16.10
CA PRO A 48 2.19 -3.15 -14.90
C PRO A 48 1.72 -1.70 -14.75
N GLY A 49 1.64 -1.23 -13.50
CA GLY A 49 1.44 0.18 -13.22
C GLY A 49 2.66 1.04 -13.58
N PRO A 50 2.50 2.38 -13.63
CA PRO A 50 3.57 3.31 -14.02
C PRO A 50 4.76 3.34 -13.06
N LEU A 51 4.61 2.80 -11.84
CA LEU A 51 5.67 2.64 -10.84
C LEU A 51 6.35 1.27 -10.91
N GLY A 52 6.05 0.47 -11.91
CA GLY A 52 6.50 -0.92 -12.01
C GLY A 52 5.68 -1.88 -11.14
N GLU A 53 5.81 -3.18 -11.43
CA GLU A 53 5.09 -4.23 -10.72
C GLU A 53 5.86 -4.65 -9.45
N GLN A 54 5.14 -4.89 -8.37
CA GLN A 54 5.69 -5.47 -7.14
C GLN A 54 5.29 -6.94 -7.07
N ALA A 55 6.24 -7.83 -7.26
CA ALA A 55 5.97 -9.26 -7.37
C ALA A 55 7.00 -10.11 -6.61
N LEU A 56 6.53 -11.25 -6.11
CA LEU A 56 7.34 -12.32 -5.51
C LEU A 56 7.11 -13.63 -6.28
N GLY A 57 8.04 -14.55 -6.14
CA GLY A 57 8.00 -15.83 -6.85
C GLY A 57 8.59 -15.74 -8.25
N LYS A 58 8.56 -16.88 -8.98
CA LYS A 58 9.15 -16.96 -10.30
C LYS A 58 8.26 -16.27 -11.33
N PRO A 59 8.84 -15.53 -12.31
CA PRO A 59 8.06 -14.90 -13.38
C PRO A 59 7.25 -15.89 -14.25
N ASP A 60 7.75 -17.12 -14.39
CA ASP A 60 7.20 -18.23 -15.16
C ASP A 60 6.40 -19.23 -14.31
N ALA A 61 6.02 -18.87 -13.08
CA ALA A 61 5.20 -19.74 -12.23
C ALA A 61 3.85 -20.07 -12.91
N PRO A 62 3.37 -21.33 -12.78
CA PRO A 62 2.14 -21.78 -13.46
C PRO A 62 0.89 -21.05 -13.00
N VAL A 63 0.92 -20.46 -11.78
CA VAL A 63 -0.20 -19.69 -11.25
C VAL A 63 0.26 -18.26 -10.91
N THR A 64 -0.55 -17.29 -11.35
CA THR A 64 -0.40 -15.89 -10.94
C THR A 64 -1.53 -15.49 -10.00
N ILE A 65 -1.18 -14.96 -8.83
CA ILE A 65 -2.11 -14.34 -7.89
C ILE A 65 -1.81 -12.86 -7.84
N ILE A 66 -2.81 -12.02 -8.12
CA ILE A 66 -2.72 -10.56 -7.97
C ILE A 66 -3.62 -10.16 -6.82
N GLU A 67 -3.06 -9.60 -5.76
CA GLU A 67 -3.81 -9.04 -4.64
C GLU A 67 -3.97 -7.54 -4.81
N TYR A 68 -5.21 -7.05 -4.76
CA TYR A 68 -5.52 -5.64 -4.53
C TYR A 68 -5.85 -5.44 -3.05
N ALA A 69 -5.02 -4.66 -2.36
CA ALA A 69 -5.13 -4.46 -0.91
C ALA A 69 -5.09 -2.99 -0.52
N SER A 70 -5.61 -2.69 0.68
CA SER A 70 -5.46 -1.38 1.33
C SER A 70 -4.73 -1.51 2.65
N MET A 71 -3.82 -0.59 2.91
CA MET A 71 -3.05 -0.55 4.16
C MET A 71 -3.90 -0.28 5.39
N THR A 72 -5.08 0.34 5.25
CA THR A 72 -6.02 0.59 6.36
C THR A 72 -7.10 -0.48 6.48
N CYS A 73 -7.13 -1.50 5.59
CA CYS A 73 -8.11 -2.57 5.62
C CYS A 73 -7.73 -3.64 6.66
N PRO A 74 -8.56 -3.90 7.71
CA PRO A 74 -8.25 -4.92 8.71
C PRO A 74 -8.29 -6.35 8.16
N HIS A 75 -9.11 -6.60 7.13
CA HIS A 75 -9.15 -7.92 6.46
C HIS A 75 -7.88 -8.20 5.67
N CYS A 76 -7.25 -7.17 5.06
CA CYS A 76 -5.94 -7.30 4.43
C CYS A 76 -4.86 -7.62 5.48
N ALA A 77 -4.84 -6.88 6.60
CA ALA A 77 -3.90 -7.18 7.69
C ALA A 77 -4.08 -8.61 8.22
N SER A 78 -5.32 -9.07 8.41
CA SER A 78 -5.60 -10.45 8.83
C SER A 78 -5.10 -11.48 7.82
N PHE A 79 -5.33 -11.26 6.51
CA PHE A 79 -4.81 -12.13 5.46
C PHE A 79 -3.28 -12.21 5.50
N HIS A 80 -2.60 -11.07 5.60
CA HIS A 80 -1.14 -11.02 5.66
C HIS A 80 -0.56 -11.63 6.95
N ALA A 81 -1.28 -11.52 8.08
CA ALA A 81 -0.85 -12.12 9.34
C ALA A 81 -1.00 -13.64 9.40
N THR A 82 -1.84 -14.22 8.55
CA THR A 82 -2.19 -15.65 8.60
C THR A 82 -1.95 -16.36 7.29
N THR A 83 -2.83 -16.17 6.33
CA THR A 83 -2.87 -16.93 5.06
C THR A 83 -1.67 -16.64 4.17
N TYR A 84 -1.23 -15.39 4.07
CA TYR A 84 -0.11 -14.99 3.22
C TYR A 84 1.21 -15.67 3.62
N LEU A 85 1.45 -15.86 4.91
CA LEU A 85 2.67 -16.53 5.38
C LEU A 85 2.74 -18.00 4.88
N GLU A 86 1.61 -18.71 4.95
CA GLU A 86 1.51 -20.07 4.42
C GLU A 86 1.54 -20.10 2.89
N LEU A 87 0.84 -19.18 2.22
CA LEU A 87 0.90 -19.03 0.76
C LEU A 87 2.33 -18.77 0.29
N LYS A 88 3.05 -17.89 0.97
CA LYS A 88 4.45 -17.59 0.64
C LYS A 88 5.33 -18.82 0.77
N LYS A 89 5.30 -19.47 1.92
CA LYS A 89 6.14 -20.65 2.22
C LYS A 89 5.83 -21.84 1.30
N ARG A 90 4.55 -22.11 1.05
CA ARG A 90 4.13 -23.34 0.36
C ARG A 90 4.12 -23.21 -1.17
N TYR A 91 3.89 -22.02 -1.70
CA TYR A 91 3.64 -21.83 -3.14
C TYR A 91 4.54 -20.78 -3.80
N ILE A 92 4.79 -19.63 -3.15
CA ILE A 92 5.59 -18.56 -3.76
C ILE A 92 7.07 -18.94 -3.72
N ASP A 93 7.60 -19.30 -2.55
CA ASP A 93 9.02 -19.64 -2.36
C ASP A 93 9.39 -20.94 -3.10
N THR A 94 8.43 -21.81 -3.36
CA THR A 94 8.62 -23.03 -4.15
C THR A 94 8.51 -22.82 -5.67
N GLY A 95 8.14 -21.60 -6.10
CA GLY A 95 8.03 -21.23 -7.50
C GLY A 95 6.75 -21.71 -8.19
N GLN A 96 5.76 -22.15 -7.45
CA GLN A 96 4.45 -22.59 -7.97
C GLN A 96 3.51 -21.41 -8.22
N VAL A 97 3.68 -20.29 -7.48
CA VAL A 97 2.88 -19.08 -7.56
C VAL A 97 3.77 -17.88 -7.77
N ARG A 98 3.40 -17.04 -8.75
CA ARG A 98 3.82 -15.65 -8.83
C ARG A 98 2.80 -14.79 -8.12
N PHE A 99 3.20 -14.11 -7.07
CA PHE A 99 2.35 -13.22 -6.29
C PHE A 99 2.64 -11.76 -6.66
N ILE A 100 1.62 -11.02 -7.07
CA ILE A 100 1.70 -9.61 -7.43
C ILE A 100 0.85 -8.83 -6.42
N PHE A 101 1.44 -7.79 -5.83
CA PHE A 101 0.74 -6.92 -4.90
C PHE A 101 0.42 -5.59 -5.57
N ARG A 102 -0.82 -5.13 -5.48
CA ARG A 102 -1.31 -3.89 -6.07
C ARG A 102 -2.01 -3.01 -5.05
N GLU A 103 -1.61 -1.76 -5.03
CA GLU A 103 -2.13 -0.76 -4.13
C GLU A 103 -3.59 -0.40 -4.49
N PHE A 104 -4.49 -0.55 -3.51
CA PHE A 104 -5.89 -0.14 -3.63
C PHE A 104 -6.29 0.65 -2.38
N PRO A 105 -5.74 1.87 -2.18
CA PRO A 105 -5.99 2.64 -0.97
C PRO A 105 -7.45 3.05 -0.86
N LEU A 106 -8.07 2.74 0.29
CA LEU A 106 -9.46 3.11 0.59
C LEU A 106 -9.56 4.56 1.10
N ASP A 107 -8.45 5.13 1.55
CA ASP A 107 -8.37 6.47 2.13
C ASP A 107 -6.97 7.09 1.94
N SER A 108 -6.81 8.35 2.36
CA SER A 108 -5.54 9.07 2.23
C SER A 108 -4.44 8.55 3.15
N VAL A 109 -4.80 7.92 4.28
CA VAL A 109 -3.83 7.32 5.21
C VAL A 109 -3.22 6.07 4.58
N ALA A 110 -4.05 5.23 3.95
CA ALA A 110 -3.58 4.08 3.18
C ALA A 110 -2.68 4.51 2.00
N ALA A 111 -3.04 5.58 1.28
CA ALA A 111 -2.21 6.12 0.21
C ALA A 111 -0.85 6.58 0.73
N THR A 112 -0.81 7.28 1.87
CA THR A 112 0.42 7.70 2.54
C THR A 112 1.32 6.51 2.88
N ALA A 113 0.76 5.44 3.44
CA ALA A 113 1.49 4.23 3.78
C ALA A 113 2.08 3.55 2.53
N PHE A 114 1.34 3.48 1.42
CA PHE A 114 1.85 2.97 0.16
C PHE A 114 2.97 3.84 -0.44
N MET A 115 2.87 5.16 -0.33
CA MET A 115 3.94 6.05 -0.78
C MET A 115 5.26 5.72 -0.07
N ILE A 116 5.22 5.50 1.25
CA ILE A 116 6.39 5.13 2.03
C ILE A 116 7.01 3.83 1.52
N ALA A 117 6.20 2.82 1.24
CA ALA A 117 6.68 1.55 0.70
C ALA A 117 7.30 1.73 -0.70
N ARG A 118 6.71 2.57 -1.55
CA ARG A 118 7.20 2.85 -2.92
C ARG A 118 8.48 3.69 -2.95
N CYS A 119 8.73 4.51 -1.94
CA CYS A 119 9.94 5.33 -1.85
C CYS A 119 11.14 4.60 -1.25
N ALA A 120 10.94 3.41 -0.72
CA ALA A 120 12.04 2.55 -0.32
C ALA A 120 12.71 1.89 -1.54
N SER A 121 13.88 1.30 -1.32
CA SER A 121 14.50 0.47 -2.35
C SER A 121 13.60 -0.72 -2.72
N PRO A 122 13.58 -1.16 -4.00
CA PRO A 122 12.65 -2.22 -4.46
C PRO A 122 12.72 -3.52 -3.66
N ASP A 123 13.90 -3.87 -3.17
CA ASP A 123 14.14 -5.05 -2.32
C ASP A 123 13.48 -4.95 -0.94
N LYS A 124 13.14 -3.75 -0.48
CA LYS A 124 12.52 -3.49 0.83
C LYS A 124 11.00 -3.32 0.76
N TYR A 125 10.42 -3.22 -0.44
CA TYR A 125 8.99 -2.95 -0.60
C TYR A 125 8.12 -3.91 0.21
N PHE A 126 8.27 -5.22 0.01
CA PHE A 126 7.46 -6.22 0.71
C PHE A 126 7.71 -6.25 2.21
N ALA A 127 8.94 -6.05 2.65
CA ALA A 127 9.24 -5.96 4.09
C ALA A 127 8.53 -4.78 4.76
N ILE A 128 8.40 -3.64 4.06
CA ILE A 128 7.66 -2.48 4.55
C ILE A 128 6.14 -2.77 4.54
N ILE A 129 5.60 -3.37 3.49
CA ILE A 129 4.19 -3.77 3.42
C ILE A 129 3.84 -4.69 4.60
N GLU A 130 4.68 -5.69 4.87
CA GLU A 130 4.49 -6.60 6.00
C GLU A 130 4.56 -5.88 7.34
N ALA A 131 5.55 -4.99 7.56
CA ALA A 131 5.68 -4.21 8.79
C ALA A 131 4.48 -3.27 9.00
N LEU A 132 3.97 -2.65 7.93
CA LEU A 132 2.80 -1.79 7.96
C LEU A 132 1.54 -2.58 8.35
N PHE A 133 1.31 -3.77 7.79
CA PHE A 133 0.18 -4.61 8.18
C PHE A 133 0.30 -5.13 9.61
N GLN A 134 1.48 -5.61 10.02
CA GLN A 134 1.72 -6.10 11.38
C GLN A 134 1.47 -5.03 12.45
N GLN A 135 1.78 -3.77 12.14
CA GLN A 135 1.63 -2.64 13.05
C GLN A 135 0.38 -1.79 12.75
N GLN A 136 -0.57 -2.29 11.94
CA GLN A 136 -1.72 -1.53 11.45
C GLN A 136 -2.51 -0.86 12.60
N SER A 137 -2.69 -1.53 13.73
CA SER A 137 -3.39 -1.00 14.88
C SER A 137 -2.73 0.23 15.51
N THR A 138 -1.44 0.46 15.28
CA THR A 138 -0.70 1.57 15.87
C THR A 138 -0.80 2.87 15.07
N TRP A 139 -1.12 2.78 13.76
CA TRP A 139 -1.10 3.94 12.88
C TRP A 139 -2.38 4.11 12.03
N ALA A 140 -3.15 3.03 11.79
CA ALA A 140 -4.33 3.05 10.93
C ALA A 140 -5.65 3.06 11.69
N VAL A 141 -5.69 2.51 12.92
CA VAL A 141 -6.92 2.30 13.69
C VAL A 141 -6.90 3.13 14.97
N GLY A 142 -7.96 3.89 15.18
CA GLY A 142 -8.09 4.78 16.34
C GLY A 142 -7.54 6.19 16.07
N PRO A 143 -7.63 7.11 17.02
CA PRO A 143 -7.12 8.46 16.87
C PRO A 143 -5.69 8.60 17.41
N PRO A 144 -4.64 8.32 16.62
CA PRO A 144 -3.47 9.12 16.82
C PRO A 144 -3.84 10.51 16.31
N ALA A 145 -3.39 11.54 17.02
CA ALA A 145 -3.54 12.91 16.54
C ALA A 145 -2.96 13.08 15.11
N SER A 146 -2.10 12.16 14.68
CA SER A 146 -1.56 12.03 13.33
C SER A 146 -1.01 10.60 13.11
N PRO A 147 -1.21 9.95 11.94
CA PRO A 147 -0.58 8.69 11.58
C PRO A 147 0.92 8.83 11.26
N LEU A 148 1.43 10.05 11.05
CA LEU A 148 2.79 10.28 10.55
C LEU A 148 3.90 9.84 11.52
N PRO A 149 3.85 10.09 12.83
CA PRO A 149 4.91 9.65 13.73
C PRO A 149 5.12 8.12 13.75
N PRO A 150 4.08 7.25 13.89
CA PRO A 150 4.28 5.82 13.81
C PRO A 150 4.70 5.35 12.40
N LEU A 151 4.19 5.97 11.33
CA LEU A 151 4.63 5.66 9.97
C LEU A 151 6.11 6.01 9.74
N LEU A 152 6.59 7.13 10.28
CA LEU A 152 8.00 7.49 10.25
C LEU A 152 8.87 6.49 11.02
N ALA A 153 8.38 5.98 12.16
CA ALA A 153 9.11 4.96 12.92
C ALA A 153 9.28 3.67 12.10
N ILE A 154 8.23 3.22 11.40
CA ILE A 154 8.29 2.06 10.49
C ILE A 154 9.23 2.33 9.32
N ALA A 155 9.15 3.51 8.70
CA ALA A 155 10.03 3.91 7.61
C ALA A 155 11.52 3.91 8.02
N LYS A 156 11.82 4.41 9.24
CA LYS A 156 13.19 4.38 9.80
C LYS A 156 13.71 2.97 10.02
N GLN A 157 12.88 2.02 10.46
CA GLN A 157 13.25 0.60 10.57
C GLN A 157 13.62 0.00 9.21
N ALA A 158 12.99 0.47 8.14
CA ALA A 158 13.30 0.08 6.76
C ALA A 158 14.49 0.86 6.16
N GLY A 159 15.10 1.78 6.92
CA GLY A 159 16.29 2.54 6.52
C GLY A 159 16.01 3.85 5.79
N LEU A 160 14.77 4.35 5.78
CA LEU A 160 14.49 5.70 5.32
C LEU A 160 14.92 6.71 6.40
N THR A 161 15.47 7.83 5.97
CA THR A 161 15.68 8.99 6.85
C THR A 161 14.40 9.81 6.95
N GLU A 162 14.31 10.68 7.94
CA GLU A 162 13.18 11.61 8.05
C GLU A 162 13.09 12.58 6.86
N GLU A 163 14.24 12.94 6.30
CA GLU A 163 14.32 13.75 5.09
C GLU A 163 13.72 13.02 3.88
N THR A 164 14.15 11.78 3.62
CA THR A 164 13.62 10.96 2.52
C THR A 164 12.14 10.63 2.72
N PHE A 165 11.72 10.39 3.96
CA PHE A 165 10.30 10.22 4.29
C PHE A 165 9.48 11.46 3.93
N ASN A 166 9.93 12.66 4.36
CA ASN A 166 9.23 13.90 4.06
C ASN A 166 9.24 14.27 2.57
N ALA A 167 10.32 13.95 1.87
CA ALA A 167 10.39 14.10 0.40
C ALA A 167 9.42 13.16 -0.31
N CYS A 168 9.35 11.90 0.13
CA CYS A 168 8.42 10.89 -0.39
C CYS A 168 6.96 11.35 -0.28
N LEU A 169 6.55 11.87 0.85
CA LEU A 169 5.18 12.35 1.07
C LEU A 169 4.79 13.53 0.15
N LYS A 170 5.74 14.16 -0.51
CA LYS A 170 5.52 15.24 -1.50
C LYS A 170 5.65 14.78 -2.94
N ASP A 171 6.00 13.51 -3.16
CA ASP A 171 6.19 12.98 -4.51
C ASP A 171 4.85 12.70 -5.18
N GLN A 172 4.39 13.67 -5.97
CA GLN A 172 3.14 13.58 -6.72
C GLN A 172 3.16 12.45 -7.75
N LYS A 173 4.32 12.12 -8.32
CA LYS A 173 4.43 11.02 -9.30
C LYS A 173 4.16 9.67 -8.65
N VAL A 174 4.66 9.47 -7.43
CA VAL A 174 4.37 8.25 -6.66
C VAL A 174 2.88 8.16 -6.32
N LEU A 175 2.29 9.25 -5.84
CA LEU A 175 0.86 9.28 -5.53
C LEU A 175 -0.01 9.01 -6.76
N ASP A 176 0.31 9.64 -7.90
CA ASP A 176 -0.44 9.46 -9.14
C ASP A 176 -0.32 8.02 -9.67
N GLY A 177 0.85 7.41 -9.52
CA GLY A 177 1.07 6.01 -9.87
C GLY A 177 0.24 5.04 -9.04
N ILE A 178 0.17 5.24 -7.72
CA ILE A 178 -0.68 4.46 -6.82
C ILE A 178 -2.16 4.62 -7.20
N LYS A 179 -2.60 5.86 -7.45
CA LYS A 179 -3.97 6.13 -7.89
C LYS A 179 -4.30 5.45 -9.22
N TRP A 180 -3.36 5.46 -10.17
CA TRP A 180 -3.54 4.79 -11.45
C TRP A 180 -3.78 3.28 -11.26
N VAL A 181 -3.02 2.62 -10.39
CA VAL A 181 -3.19 1.19 -10.07
C VAL A 181 -4.57 0.92 -9.46
N ALA A 182 -4.99 1.77 -8.52
CA ALA A 182 -6.30 1.66 -7.87
C ALA A 182 -7.46 1.87 -8.85
N ASP A 183 -7.40 2.94 -9.67
CA ASP A 183 -8.42 3.26 -10.68
C ASP A 183 -8.57 2.10 -11.69
N ARG A 184 -7.46 1.49 -12.08
CA ARG A 184 -7.45 0.32 -12.96
C ARG A 184 -8.04 -0.91 -12.30
N GLY A 185 -7.70 -1.17 -11.02
CA GLY A 185 -8.34 -2.24 -10.24
C GLY A 185 -9.86 -2.09 -10.20
N ALA A 186 -10.34 -0.86 -9.93
CA ALA A 186 -11.78 -0.55 -9.95
C ALA A 186 -12.43 -0.82 -11.33
N ALA A 187 -11.76 -0.43 -12.42
CA ALA A 187 -12.24 -0.69 -13.78
C ALA A 187 -12.23 -2.19 -14.15
N LEU A 188 -11.37 -2.99 -13.51
CA LEU A 188 -11.33 -4.45 -13.62
C LEU A 188 -12.33 -5.16 -12.70
N GLY A 189 -13.15 -4.41 -11.94
CA GLY A 189 -14.20 -4.95 -11.08
C GLY A 189 -13.84 -5.10 -9.60
N VAL A 190 -12.67 -4.61 -9.16
CA VAL A 190 -12.33 -4.56 -7.73
C VAL A 190 -13.21 -3.53 -7.02
N GLN A 191 -14.02 -3.98 -6.06
CA GLN A 191 -14.96 -3.15 -5.30
C GLN A 191 -14.68 -3.16 -3.78
N SER A 192 -13.83 -4.06 -3.33
CA SER A 192 -13.46 -4.23 -1.92
C SER A 192 -12.05 -4.76 -1.77
N THR A 193 -11.49 -4.70 -0.55
CA THR A 193 -10.17 -5.24 -0.23
C THR A 193 -10.25 -6.23 0.95
N PRO A 194 -9.44 -7.28 0.93
CA PRO A 194 -8.62 -7.71 -0.20
C PRO A 194 -9.48 -8.27 -1.34
N SER A 195 -9.00 -8.14 -2.57
CA SER A 195 -9.54 -8.82 -3.76
C SER A 195 -8.40 -9.46 -4.53
N PHE A 196 -8.62 -10.66 -5.05
CA PHE A 196 -7.60 -11.45 -5.71
C PHE A 196 -7.99 -11.76 -7.15
N PHE A 197 -7.06 -11.66 -8.07
CA PHE A 197 -7.18 -12.33 -9.37
C PHE A 197 -6.27 -13.57 -9.37
N ILE A 198 -6.84 -14.75 -9.56
CA ILE A 198 -6.10 -16.01 -9.66
C ILE A 198 -6.21 -16.51 -11.11
N ASN A 199 -5.11 -16.50 -11.84
CA ASN A 199 -5.07 -16.74 -13.28
C ASN A 199 -6.22 -16.00 -14.02
N GLY A 200 -6.39 -14.71 -13.69
CA GLY A 200 -7.39 -13.82 -14.32
C GLY A 200 -8.81 -13.92 -13.77
N LYS A 201 -9.11 -14.83 -12.84
CA LYS A 201 -10.44 -14.95 -12.22
C LYS A 201 -10.50 -14.16 -10.92
N LEU A 202 -11.43 -13.18 -10.83
CA LEU A 202 -11.62 -12.35 -9.66
C LEU A 202 -12.28 -13.14 -8.52
N GLN A 203 -11.70 -13.03 -7.33
CA GLN A 203 -12.19 -13.51 -6.05
C GLN A 203 -12.18 -12.35 -5.06
N ALA A 204 -13.34 -11.91 -4.59
CA ALA A 204 -13.46 -10.84 -3.60
C ALA A 204 -13.44 -11.37 -2.17
N GLY A 205 -12.83 -10.60 -1.25
CA GLY A 205 -12.75 -10.93 0.16
C GLY A 205 -11.55 -11.77 0.54
N GLY A 206 -11.32 -11.88 1.86
CA GLY A 206 -10.21 -12.67 2.41
C GLY A 206 -10.35 -14.16 2.08
N MET A 207 -9.22 -14.80 1.83
CA MET A 207 -9.14 -16.23 1.54
C MET A 207 -8.37 -16.94 2.67
N SER A 208 -8.89 -18.08 3.15
CA SER A 208 -8.11 -18.97 4.03
C SER A 208 -7.14 -19.80 3.19
N ILE A 209 -6.13 -20.39 3.85
CA ILE A 209 -5.17 -21.25 3.15
C ILE A 209 -5.85 -22.50 2.59
N GLU A 210 -6.84 -23.05 3.27
CA GLU A 210 -7.59 -24.22 2.81
C GLU A 210 -8.42 -23.91 1.55
N LEU A 211 -8.95 -22.69 1.44
CA LEU A 211 -9.64 -22.23 0.23
C LEU A 211 -8.64 -22.04 -0.92
N LEU A 212 -7.50 -21.41 -0.64
CA LEU A 212 -6.42 -21.28 -1.62
C LEU A 212 -5.95 -22.66 -2.11
N ASP A 213 -5.74 -23.62 -1.22
CA ASP A 213 -5.34 -24.99 -1.58
C ASP A 213 -6.32 -25.63 -2.59
N LYS A 214 -7.64 -25.47 -2.35
CA LYS A 214 -8.67 -25.98 -3.25
C LYS A 214 -8.66 -25.30 -4.61
N VAL A 215 -8.41 -24.00 -4.65
CA VAL A 215 -8.36 -23.22 -5.90
C VAL A 215 -7.08 -23.50 -6.68
N LEU A 216 -5.96 -23.64 -5.99
CA LEU A 216 -4.64 -23.83 -6.62
C LEU A 216 -4.42 -25.27 -7.10
N ALA A 217 -4.95 -26.27 -6.40
CA ALA A 217 -4.71 -27.68 -6.71
C ALA A 217 -5.01 -28.08 -8.17
N PRO A 218 -6.11 -27.67 -8.81
CA PRO A 218 -6.35 -27.97 -10.23
C PRO A 218 -5.44 -27.19 -11.18
N LEU A 219 -5.01 -25.98 -10.81
CA LEU A 219 -4.17 -25.11 -11.62
C LEU A 219 -2.69 -25.53 -11.63
N LEU A 220 -2.27 -26.25 -10.59
CA LEU A 220 -0.88 -26.75 -10.46
C LEU A 220 -0.66 -28.14 -11.07
N LYS A 221 -1.76 -28.80 -11.48
CA LYS A 221 -1.70 -30.14 -12.14
C LYS A 221 -1.77 -30.06 -13.67
N SER A 222 -2.04 -28.88 -14.19
CA SER A 222 -2.09 -28.59 -15.62
C SER A 222 -0.72 -28.15 -16.13
#